data_24f3c7576bf08b2ac6b23eb5f73c00eb
#
_entry.id   24f3c7576bf08b2ac6b23eb5f73c00eb
#
_cell.length_a   1.000
_cell.length_b   1.000
_cell.length_c   1.000
_cell.angle_alpha   90.00
_cell.angle_beta   90.00
_cell.angle_gamma   90.00
#
_symmetry.space_group_name_H-M   'P 1'
#
loop_
_entity.id
_entity.type
_entity.pdbx_description
1 polymer ?
#
loop_
_entity_poly.entity_id
_entity_poly.type
_entity_poly.pdbx_seq_one_letter_code
_entity_poly.pdbx_strand_id
1 'polypeptide(L)'
;MLRGDVYEFRPPRGTGHEQQGRRYGVIVQANELLPRSVVLVAPTSPSARAASFRPEIDLLGSTTRVLVEQVGAIDSSRLGNLVGRVSPEQQWGIDEALLTVLGLR
;
A
#
# COMPACT_ATOMS: atom_id res chain seq x y z
N MET A 1 -12.12 -4.87 -6.43
CA MET A 1 -10.74 -4.43 -6.16
C MET A 1 -10.24 -3.58 -7.32
N LEU A 2 -9.78 -2.40 -7.01
CA LEU A 2 -9.25 -1.47 -8.00
C LEU A 2 -7.92 -0.92 -7.53
N ARG A 3 -7.08 -0.51 -8.47
CA ARG A 3 -5.84 0.19 -8.16
C ARG A 3 -6.16 1.45 -7.35
N GLY A 4 -5.45 1.65 -6.24
CA GLY A 4 -5.71 2.75 -5.32
C GLY A 4 -6.65 2.42 -4.18
N ASP A 5 -7.27 1.25 -4.20
CA ASP A 5 -8.06 0.80 -3.05
C ASP A 5 -7.12 0.46 -1.89
N VAL A 6 -7.58 0.74 -0.66
CA VAL A 6 -6.82 0.46 0.55
C VAL A 6 -7.55 -0.61 1.34
N TYR A 7 -6.82 -1.67 1.66
CA TYR A 7 -7.35 -2.83 2.38
C TYR A 7 -6.63 -3.02 3.70
N GLU A 8 -7.32 -3.62 4.66
CA GLU A 8 -6.65 -4.20 5.81
C GLU A 8 -5.69 -5.26 5.31
N PHE A 9 -4.54 -5.35 5.97
CA PHE A 9 -3.45 -6.18 5.50
C PHE A 9 -2.90 -6.99 6.66
N ARG A 10 -2.80 -8.31 6.46
CA ARG A 10 -2.21 -9.21 7.44
C ARG A 10 -0.82 -9.63 6.97
N PRO A 11 0.22 -9.35 7.77
CA PRO A 11 1.57 -9.80 7.40
C PRO A 11 1.65 -11.32 7.42
N PRO A 12 2.66 -11.91 6.77
CA PRO A 12 2.86 -13.35 6.83
C PRO A 12 3.00 -13.85 8.25
N ARG A 13 2.53 -15.07 8.50
CA ARG A 13 2.69 -15.71 9.78
C ARG A 13 4.16 -15.79 10.16
N GLY A 14 4.47 -15.54 11.42
CA GLY A 14 5.82 -15.67 11.93
C GLY A 14 6.77 -14.56 11.54
N THR A 15 6.28 -13.49 10.93
CA THR A 15 7.13 -12.38 10.53
C THR A 15 7.57 -11.53 11.69
N GLY A 16 7.10 -11.82 12.87
CA GLY A 16 7.61 -11.12 13.99
C GLY A 16 6.56 -10.56 14.90
N HIS A 17 7.05 -10.16 15.99
CA HIS A 17 6.30 -9.69 17.12
C HIS A 17 6.07 -8.20 17.09
N GLU A 18 6.67 -7.52 16.13
CA GLU A 18 6.62 -6.06 16.04
C GLU A 18 5.29 -5.56 15.52
N GLN A 19 4.47 -6.44 14.96
CA GLN A 19 3.24 -6.04 14.31
C GLN A 19 2.10 -6.00 15.31
N GLN A 20 2.06 -4.94 16.06
CA GLN A 20 0.98 -4.65 16.97
C GLN A 20 -0.01 -3.74 16.27
N GLY A 21 -1.28 -4.10 16.26
CA GLY A 21 -2.30 -3.28 15.67
C GLY A 21 -2.52 -3.54 14.18
N ARG A 22 -3.39 -2.75 13.61
CA ARG A 22 -3.84 -2.95 12.24
C ARG A 22 -2.84 -2.41 11.23
N ARG A 23 -2.69 -3.14 10.14
CA ARG A 23 -1.89 -2.73 9.00
C ARG A 23 -2.79 -2.54 7.80
N TYR A 24 -2.37 -1.67 6.90
CA TYR A 24 -3.12 -1.36 5.69
C TYR A 24 -2.18 -1.38 4.50
N GLY A 25 -2.74 -1.70 3.34
CA GLY A 25 -1.98 -1.71 2.10
C GLY A 25 -2.77 -1.12 0.96
N VAL A 26 -2.06 -0.45 0.07
CA VAL A 26 -2.65 0.19 -1.10
C VAL A 26 -2.40 -0.71 -2.30
N ILE A 27 -3.45 -1.02 -3.06
CA ILE A 27 -3.34 -1.78 -4.29
C ILE A 27 -2.65 -0.91 -5.33
N VAL A 28 -1.51 -1.36 -5.84
CA VAL A 28 -0.76 -0.61 -6.84
C VAL A 28 -0.74 -1.30 -8.20
N GLN A 29 -1.27 -2.52 -8.29
CA GLN A 29 -1.34 -3.27 -9.54
C GLN A 29 -2.32 -2.64 -10.51
N ALA A 30 -2.00 -2.68 -11.79
CA ALA A 30 -2.86 -2.15 -12.84
C ALA A 30 -4.22 -2.84 -12.83
N ASN A 31 -5.28 -2.07 -13.08
CA ASN A 31 -6.65 -2.59 -13.08
C ASN A 31 -6.85 -3.73 -14.07
N GLU A 32 -6.16 -3.68 -15.22
CA GLU A 32 -6.28 -4.73 -16.24
C GLU A 32 -5.81 -6.09 -15.75
N LEU A 33 -5.01 -6.10 -14.68
CA LEU A 33 -4.48 -7.33 -14.10
C LEU A 33 -5.18 -7.68 -12.79
N LEU A 34 -6.34 -7.11 -12.54
CA LEU A 34 -7.13 -7.37 -11.34
C LEU A 34 -8.48 -7.95 -11.71
N PRO A 35 -9.07 -8.78 -10.87
CA PRO A 35 -8.50 -9.34 -9.64
C PRO A 35 -7.62 -10.56 -9.94
N ARG A 36 -6.71 -10.86 -9.04
CA ARG A 36 -5.84 -12.04 -9.13
C ARG A 36 -5.62 -12.62 -7.74
N SER A 37 -5.15 -13.86 -7.68
CA SER A 37 -4.84 -14.50 -6.41
C SER A 37 -3.61 -13.87 -5.74
N VAL A 38 -2.74 -13.26 -6.52
CA VAL A 38 -1.55 -12.53 -6.03
C VAL A 38 -1.63 -11.10 -6.57
N VAL A 39 -1.43 -10.13 -5.69
CA VAL A 39 -1.62 -8.72 -6.00
C VAL A 39 -0.43 -7.91 -5.50
N LEU A 40 -0.01 -6.92 -6.26
CA LEU A 40 1.03 -5.99 -5.81
C LEU A 40 0.42 -4.94 -4.89
N VAL A 41 0.96 -4.87 -3.68
CA VAL A 41 0.46 -4.00 -2.61
C VAL A 41 1.62 -3.25 -1.98
N ALA A 42 1.41 -1.99 -1.66
CA ALA A 42 2.36 -1.18 -0.90
C ALA A 42 1.79 -0.97 0.50
N PRO A 43 2.53 -1.38 1.55
CA PRO A 43 2.04 -1.20 2.92
C PRO A 43 2.11 0.25 3.35
N THR A 44 1.39 0.58 4.42
CA THR A 44 1.43 1.93 4.99
C THR A 44 1.97 1.89 6.41
N SER A 45 2.48 3.04 6.86
CA SER A 45 2.95 3.18 8.23
C SER A 45 2.78 4.64 8.67
N PRO A 46 2.03 4.90 9.75
CA PRO A 46 1.88 6.26 10.26
C PRO A 46 3.13 6.78 10.96
N SER A 47 4.03 5.89 11.35
CA SER A 47 5.26 6.25 12.07
C SER A 47 6.49 6.26 11.18
N ALA A 48 6.36 6.00 9.89
CA ALA A 48 7.48 5.97 8.98
C ALA A 48 8.11 7.35 8.82
N ARG A 49 9.43 7.38 8.66
CA ARG A 49 10.14 8.64 8.40
C ARG A 49 9.78 9.18 7.03
N ALA A 50 9.78 10.51 6.93
CA ALA A 50 9.53 11.18 5.67
C ALA A 50 10.60 10.82 4.64
N ALA A 51 10.17 10.59 3.40
CA ALA A 51 11.06 10.36 2.27
C ALA A 51 10.29 10.70 1.00
N SER A 52 11.00 11.08 -0.05
CA SER A 52 10.36 11.45 -1.32
C SER A 52 9.55 10.30 -1.93
N PHE A 53 9.94 9.06 -1.61
CA PHE A 53 9.25 7.86 -2.11
C PHE A 53 8.26 7.28 -1.10
N ARG A 54 7.87 8.05 -0.09
CA ARG A 54 6.87 7.66 0.91
C ARG A 54 5.77 8.72 0.97
N PRO A 55 4.91 8.77 -0.07
CA PRO A 55 3.87 9.79 -0.11
C PRO A 55 2.88 9.64 1.03
N GLU A 56 2.38 10.77 1.51
CA GLU A 56 1.36 10.79 2.54
C GLU A 56 0.00 10.58 1.94
N ILE A 57 -0.84 9.84 2.66
CA ILE A 57 -2.26 9.73 2.35
C ILE A 57 -3.06 9.91 3.63
N ASP A 58 -4.32 10.28 3.49
CA ASP A 58 -5.25 10.31 4.61
C ASP A 58 -6.03 9.01 4.61
N LEU A 59 -6.06 8.36 5.75
CA LEU A 59 -6.72 7.07 5.88
C LEU A 59 -7.41 6.99 7.23
N LEU A 60 -8.72 6.81 7.22
CA LEU A 60 -9.52 6.65 8.44
C LEU A 60 -9.31 7.81 9.42
N GLY A 61 -9.20 9.03 8.89
CA GLY A 61 -9.05 10.23 9.70
C GLY A 61 -7.64 10.51 10.18
N SER A 62 -6.66 9.76 9.73
CA SER A 62 -5.27 9.95 10.13
C SER A 62 -4.37 10.03 8.91
N THR A 63 -3.25 10.74 9.06
CA THR A 63 -2.23 10.78 8.02
C THR A 63 -1.30 9.58 8.19
N THR A 64 -1.00 8.91 7.09
CA THR A 64 -0.06 7.80 7.07
C THR A 64 0.80 7.91 5.82
N ARG A 65 1.88 7.14 5.76
CA ARG A 65 2.77 7.13 4.60
C ARG A 65 2.68 5.79 3.89
N VAL A 66 2.67 5.85 2.56
CA VAL A 66 2.72 4.63 1.74
C VAL A 66 4.19 4.27 1.55
N LEU A 67 4.56 3.09 2.00
CA LEU A 67 5.95 2.62 1.91
C LEU A 67 6.18 1.98 0.55
N VAL A 68 6.34 2.81 -0.46
CA VAL A 68 6.42 2.35 -1.85
C VAL A 68 7.65 1.47 -2.06
N GLU A 69 8.73 1.72 -1.33
CA GLU A 69 9.92 0.89 -1.43
C GLU A 69 9.70 -0.54 -0.89
N GLN A 70 8.59 -0.77 -0.20
CA GLN A 70 8.24 -2.09 0.33
C GLN A 70 7.13 -2.75 -0.47
N VAL A 71 6.85 -2.27 -1.67
CA VAL A 71 5.86 -2.89 -2.53
C VAL A 71 6.22 -4.35 -2.76
N GLY A 72 5.21 -5.21 -2.71
CA GLY A 72 5.44 -6.64 -2.86
C GLY A 72 4.20 -7.37 -3.30
N ALA A 73 4.42 -8.61 -3.74
CA ALA A 73 3.35 -9.50 -4.17
C ALA A 73 2.75 -10.18 -2.94
N ILE A 74 1.46 -10.02 -2.77
CA ILE A 74 0.73 -10.50 -1.61
C ILE A 74 -0.37 -11.44 -2.08
N ASP A 75 -0.51 -12.58 -1.42
CA ASP A 75 -1.67 -13.44 -1.64
C ASP A 75 -2.92 -12.67 -1.24
N SER A 76 -3.92 -12.63 -2.12
CA SER A 76 -5.12 -11.84 -1.89
C SER A 76 -5.89 -12.28 -0.65
N SER A 77 -5.71 -13.51 -0.19
CA SER A 77 -6.34 -14.00 1.04
C SER A 77 -5.83 -13.27 2.29
N ARG A 78 -4.70 -12.58 2.19
CA ARG A 78 -4.16 -11.80 3.31
C ARG A 78 -4.73 -10.39 3.37
N LEU A 79 -5.54 -10.01 2.41
CA LEU A 79 -6.25 -8.72 2.43
C LEU A 79 -7.58 -8.91 3.15
N GLY A 80 -7.87 -8.01 4.07
CA GLY A 80 -9.12 -8.03 4.81
C GLY A 80 -10.15 -7.12 4.16
N ASN A 81 -10.75 -6.25 4.96
CA ASN A 81 -11.80 -5.35 4.49
C ASN A 81 -11.24 -4.17 3.69
N LEU A 82 -11.98 -3.76 2.68
CA LEU A 82 -11.74 -2.49 2.00
C LEU A 82 -12.04 -1.36 2.98
N VAL A 83 -11.08 -0.47 3.21
CA VAL A 83 -11.22 0.60 4.20
C VAL A 83 -11.17 1.99 3.59
N GLY A 84 -10.79 2.12 2.34
CA GLY A 84 -10.73 3.43 1.71
C GLY A 84 -10.17 3.37 0.31
N ARG A 85 -9.94 4.54 -0.25
CA ARG A 85 -9.40 4.70 -1.58
C ARG A 85 -8.59 5.99 -1.64
N VAL A 86 -7.44 5.95 -2.24
CA VAL A 86 -6.60 7.14 -2.39
C VAL A 86 -7.26 8.13 -3.36
N SER A 87 -7.03 9.42 -3.16
CA SER A 87 -7.49 10.45 -4.07
C SER A 87 -6.65 10.44 -5.35
N PRO A 88 -7.11 11.11 -6.43
CA PRO A 88 -6.28 11.24 -7.63
C PRO A 88 -4.91 11.86 -7.37
N GLU A 89 -4.82 12.87 -6.51
CA GLU A 89 -3.53 13.48 -6.16
C GLU A 89 -2.64 12.51 -5.41
N GLN A 90 -3.21 11.75 -4.49
CA GLN A 90 -2.46 10.74 -3.74
C GLN A 90 -2.01 9.62 -4.66
N GLN A 91 -2.85 9.20 -5.60
CA GLN A 91 -2.48 8.20 -6.59
C GLN A 91 -1.30 8.69 -7.44
N TRP A 92 -1.36 9.95 -7.87
CA TRP A 92 -0.25 10.53 -8.64
C TRP A 92 1.06 10.47 -7.85
N GLY A 93 1.01 10.81 -6.55
CA GLY A 93 2.18 10.73 -5.68
C GLY A 93 2.73 9.33 -5.56
N ILE A 94 1.86 8.33 -5.45
CA ILE A 94 2.26 6.92 -5.40
C ILE A 94 2.91 6.52 -6.71
N ASP A 95 2.34 6.93 -7.85
CA ASP A 95 2.89 6.61 -9.16
C ASP A 95 4.29 7.19 -9.34
N GLU A 96 4.49 8.45 -8.93
CA GLU A 96 5.81 9.08 -8.98
C GLU A 96 6.82 8.35 -8.11
N ALA A 97 6.39 7.94 -6.93
CA ALA A 97 7.25 7.18 -6.02
C ALA A 97 7.62 5.82 -6.62
N LEU A 98 6.68 5.15 -7.29
CA LEU A 98 6.96 3.88 -7.96
C LEU A 98 7.99 4.05 -9.07
N LEU A 99 7.88 5.11 -9.86
CA LEU A 99 8.86 5.38 -10.91
C LEU A 99 10.26 5.54 -10.31
N THR A 100 10.35 6.22 -9.18
CA THR A 100 11.63 6.45 -8.50
C THR A 100 12.18 5.14 -7.93
N VAL A 101 11.36 4.42 -7.17
CA VAL A 101 11.77 3.20 -6.48
C VAL A 101 12.17 2.10 -7.45
N LEU A 102 11.46 2.01 -8.56
CA LEU A 102 11.74 0.98 -9.57
C LEU A 102 12.79 1.40 -10.58
N GLY A 103 13.31 2.61 -10.45
CA GLY A 103 14.35 3.07 -11.37
C GLY A 103 13.87 3.34 -12.79
N LEU A 104 12.62 3.67 -12.95
CA LEU A 104 12.02 3.93 -14.27
C LEU A 104 12.09 5.40 -14.66
N ARG A 105 12.63 6.21 -13.79
CA ARG A 105 12.77 7.63 -14.05
C ARG A 105 14.09 8.13 -13.50
#